data_f47868de17b2569e1472976e193e3065
#
_entry.id   f47868de17b2569e1472976e193e3065
#
_cell.length_a   1.000
_cell.length_b   1.000
_cell.length_c   1.000
_cell.angle_alpha   90.00
_cell.angle_beta   90.00
_cell.angle_gamma   90.00
#
_symmetry.space_group_name_H-M   'P 1'
#
loop_
_entity.id
_entity.type
_entity.pdbx_description
1 polymer ?
#
loop_
_entity_poly.entity_id
_entity_poly.type
_entity_poly.pdbx_seq_one_letter_code
_entity_poly.pdbx_strand_id
1 'polypeptide(L)'
;MKAYKEVLLEMRTIKRDEFLNWFRQIGGIEGDDGFFEGLSWKAYIGETSKVKLGAMDFPVVYVRILVEEEQFEDFMKAFRLRFLRAGG
;
A
#
# COMPACT_ATOMS: atom_id res chain seq x y z
N MET A 1 -6.84 19.00 15.54
CA MET A 1 -6.20 18.54 14.31
C MET A 1 -5.66 17.14 14.50
N LYS A 2 -5.90 16.27 13.54
CA LYS A 2 -5.39 14.91 13.63
C LYS A 2 -4.05 14.82 12.92
N ALA A 3 -3.12 14.14 13.56
CA ALA A 3 -1.82 13.90 12.97
C ALA A 3 -1.86 12.58 12.18
N TYR A 4 -1.16 12.56 11.07
CA TYR A 4 -1.03 11.39 10.21
C TYR A 4 0.41 10.91 10.19
N LYS A 5 0.57 9.59 10.14
CA LYS A 5 1.86 9.00 9.85
C LYS A 5 1.87 8.52 8.42
N GLU A 6 2.99 8.70 7.75
CA GLU A 6 3.16 8.30 6.36
C GLU A 6 4.17 7.16 6.27
N VAL A 7 3.88 6.21 5.40
CA VAL A 7 4.85 5.18 5.05
C VAL A 7 4.87 5.01 3.53
N LEU A 8 6.06 4.85 2.99
CA LEU A 8 6.24 4.58 1.57
C LEU A 8 6.89 3.21 1.44
N LEU A 9 6.23 2.32 0.74
CA LEU A 9 6.66 0.94 0.60
C LEU A 9 7.00 0.62 -0.85
N GLU A 10 8.08 -0.13 -1.04
CA GLU A 10 8.47 -0.66 -2.33
C GLU A 10 8.16 -2.15 -2.33
N MET A 11 7.15 -2.54 -3.11
CA MET A 11 6.65 -3.91 -3.11
C MET A 11 7.01 -4.60 -4.40
N ARG A 12 7.74 -5.71 -4.32
CA ARG A 12 8.34 -6.34 -5.50
C ARG A 12 7.66 -7.63 -5.98
N THR A 13 6.96 -8.33 -5.10
CA THR A 13 6.44 -9.65 -5.44
C THR A 13 4.92 -9.71 -5.48
N ILE A 14 4.27 -8.58 -5.31
CA ILE A 14 2.82 -8.51 -5.22
C ILE A 14 2.30 -7.66 -6.37
N LYS A 15 1.28 -8.16 -7.06
CA LYS A 15 0.69 -7.45 -8.19
C LYS A 15 -0.10 -6.23 -7.71
N ARG A 16 -0.09 -5.19 -8.53
CA ARG A 16 -0.81 -3.95 -8.24
C ARG A 16 -2.29 -4.20 -7.92
N ASP A 17 -2.93 -5.09 -8.67
CA ASP A 17 -4.35 -5.40 -8.47
C ASP A 17 -4.67 -5.92 -7.08
N GLU A 18 -3.75 -6.64 -6.46
CA GLU A 18 -3.97 -7.14 -5.10
C GLU A 18 -4.06 -6.00 -4.10
N PHE A 19 -3.24 -4.97 -4.27
CA PHE A 19 -3.32 -3.77 -3.42
C PHE A 19 -4.63 -3.03 -3.66
N LEU A 20 -4.99 -2.81 -4.91
CA LEU A 20 -6.23 -2.11 -5.25
C LEU A 20 -7.43 -2.81 -4.63
N ASN A 21 -7.49 -4.13 -4.75
CA ASN A 21 -8.60 -4.91 -4.21
C ASN A 21 -8.67 -4.82 -2.69
N TRP A 22 -7.51 -4.91 -2.02
CA TRP A 22 -7.50 -4.86 -0.57
C TRP A 22 -7.98 -3.50 -0.03
N PHE A 23 -7.52 -2.41 -0.64
CA PHE A 23 -7.95 -1.08 -0.19
C PHE A 23 -9.44 -0.87 -0.43
N ARG A 24 -10.00 -1.46 -1.48
CA ARG A 24 -11.46 -1.45 -1.68
C ARG A 24 -12.17 -2.26 -0.60
N GLN A 25 -11.64 -3.43 -0.28
CA GLN A 25 -12.26 -4.32 0.72
C GLN A 25 -12.32 -3.69 2.11
N ILE A 26 -11.34 -2.90 2.47
CA ILE A 26 -11.32 -2.26 3.78
C ILE A 26 -12.09 -0.93 3.81
N GLY A 27 -12.85 -0.65 2.79
CA GLY A 27 -13.74 0.49 2.76
C GLY A 27 -13.19 1.73 2.10
N GLY A 28 -12.10 1.62 1.36
CA GLY A 28 -11.55 2.76 0.64
C GLY A 28 -12.39 3.13 -0.57
N ILE A 29 -12.56 4.41 -0.78
CA ILE A 29 -13.22 4.94 -1.96
C ILE A 29 -12.14 5.40 -2.92
N GLU A 30 -12.14 4.82 -4.11
CA GLU A 30 -11.15 5.16 -5.14
C GLU A 30 -11.57 6.43 -5.86
N GLY A 31 -10.66 7.41 -5.85
CA GLY A 31 -10.82 8.64 -6.63
C GLY A 31 -10.12 8.49 -7.96
N ASP A 32 -8.99 9.18 -8.13
CA ASP A 32 -8.16 8.97 -9.30
C ASP A 32 -7.53 7.58 -9.25
N ASP A 33 -7.06 7.10 -10.39
CA ASP A 33 -6.51 5.76 -10.49
C ASP A 33 -5.44 5.49 -9.43
N GLY A 34 -5.69 4.49 -8.61
CA GLY A 34 -4.78 4.10 -7.55
C GLY A 34 -4.85 4.93 -6.29
N PHE A 35 -5.71 5.94 -6.23
CA PHE A 35 -5.83 6.80 -5.06
C PHE A 35 -7.07 6.42 -4.26
N PHE A 36 -6.87 6.11 -2.97
CA PHE A 36 -7.96 5.67 -2.09
C PHE A 36 -8.07 6.55 -0.87
N GLU A 37 -9.28 6.72 -0.41
CA GLU A 37 -9.55 7.45 0.83
C GLU A 37 -10.50 6.65 1.71
N GLY A 38 -10.06 6.36 2.94
CA GLY A 38 -10.89 5.74 3.97
C GLY A 38 -11.22 6.73 5.07
N LEU A 39 -11.82 6.24 6.15
CA LEU A 39 -12.23 7.12 7.26
C LEU A 39 -11.04 7.71 8.01
N SER A 40 -9.98 6.94 8.18
CA SER A 40 -8.83 7.36 8.97
C SER A 40 -7.51 7.19 8.23
N TRP A 41 -7.58 6.99 6.91
CA TRP A 41 -6.40 6.69 6.12
C TRP A 41 -6.58 7.13 4.68
N LYS A 42 -5.45 7.30 4.01
CA LYS A 42 -5.38 7.51 2.56
C LYS A 42 -4.28 6.64 2.01
N ALA A 43 -4.42 6.20 0.79
CA ALA A 43 -3.40 5.39 0.15
C ALA A 43 -3.28 5.73 -1.32
N TYR A 44 -2.07 5.64 -1.83
CA TYR A 44 -1.80 5.78 -3.24
C TYR A 44 -0.98 4.59 -3.72
N ILE A 45 -1.49 3.90 -4.72
CA ILE A 45 -0.82 2.76 -5.32
C ILE A 45 -0.31 3.21 -6.69
N GLY A 46 1.01 3.33 -6.82
CA GLY A 46 1.63 3.72 -8.07
C GLY A 46 1.47 2.66 -9.14
N GLU A 47 1.76 3.04 -10.35
CA GLU A 47 1.76 2.08 -11.46
C GLU A 47 2.94 1.13 -11.33
N THR A 48 2.80 -0.06 -11.90
CA THR A 48 3.88 -1.03 -11.88
C THR A 48 5.07 -0.49 -12.66
N SER A 49 6.22 -0.50 -12.00
CA SER A 49 7.49 -0.08 -12.60
C SER A 49 8.44 -1.28 -12.64
N LYS A 50 9.61 -1.08 -13.18
CA LYS A 50 10.64 -2.11 -13.20
C LYS A 50 11.90 -1.59 -12.53
N VAL A 51 12.50 -2.45 -11.72
CA VAL A 51 13.80 -2.18 -11.11
C VAL A 51 14.77 -3.20 -11.65
N LYS A 52 15.91 -2.73 -12.13
CA LYS A 52 16.95 -3.59 -12.67
C LYS A 52 17.94 -3.94 -11.57
N LEU A 53 18.09 -5.24 -11.33
CA LEU A 53 19.05 -5.75 -10.36
C LEU A 53 19.94 -6.76 -11.09
N GLY A 54 21.17 -6.38 -11.34
CA GLY A 54 22.07 -7.19 -12.16
C GLY A 54 21.54 -7.29 -13.59
N ALA A 55 21.38 -8.50 -14.08
CA ALA A 55 20.88 -8.75 -15.43
C ALA A 55 19.36 -8.96 -15.47
N MET A 56 18.69 -8.87 -14.33
CA MET A 56 17.27 -9.17 -14.23
C MET A 56 16.46 -7.92 -13.94
N ASP A 57 15.26 -7.86 -14.53
CA ASP A 57 14.29 -6.80 -14.27
C ASP A 57 13.22 -7.37 -13.34
N PHE A 58 12.88 -6.62 -12.30
CA PHE A 58 11.86 -7.01 -11.35
C PHE A 58 10.72 -5.98 -11.37
N PRO A 59 9.45 -6.45 -11.38
CA PRO A 59 8.34 -5.52 -11.25
C PRO A 59 8.31 -4.96 -9.83
N VAL A 60 7.96 -3.68 -9.72
CA VAL A 60 7.85 -3.02 -8.43
C VAL A 60 6.61 -2.14 -8.41
N VAL A 61 5.91 -2.14 -7.27
CA VAL A 61 4.78 -1.26 -7.04
C VAL A 61 5.08 -0.44 -5.79
N TYR A 62 4.99 0.87 -5.91
CA TYR A 62 5.17 1.76 -4.76
C TYR A 62 3.82 2.03 -4.13
N VAL A 63 3.73 1.82 -2.82
CA VAL A 63 2.51 2.03 -2.07
C VAL A 63 2.78 3.09 -1.00
N ARG A 64 2.03 4.18 -1.07
CA ARG A 64 2.13 5.27 -0.11
C ARG A 64 0.88 5.25 0.75
N ILE A 65 1.07 5.21 2.06
CA ILE A 65 -0.04 5.09 3.01
C ILE A 65 0.09 6.19 4.05
N LEU A 66 -1.02 6.91 4.26
CA LEU A 66 -1.13 7.89 5.34
C LEU A 66 -2.25 7.43 6.25
N VAL A 67 -1.95 7.28 7.54
CA VAL A 67 -2.92 6.81 8.52
C VAL A 67 -2.91 7.75 9.72
N GLU A 68 -4.08 8.04 10.27
CA GLU A 68 -4.16 8.78 11.52
C GLU A 68 -3.30 8.07 12.57
N GLU A 69 -2.55 8.85 13.30
CA GLU A 69 -1.54 8.33 14.23
C GLU A 69 -2.10 7.30 15.19
N GLU A 70 -3.30 7.53 15.70
CA GLU A 70 -3.94 6.61 16.65
C GLU A 70 -4.30 5.26 16.03
N GLN A 71 -4.49 5.21 14.71
CA GLN A 71 -4.87 4.00 14.00
C GLN A 71 -3.69 3.34 13.28
N PHE A 72 -2.53 3.96 13.29
CA PHE A 72 -1.41 3.57 12.45
C PHE A 72 -0.96 2.13 12.72
N GLU A 73 -0.74 1.78 13.99
CA GLU A 73 -0.23 0.45 14.34
C GLU A 73 -1.19 -0.65 13.91
N ASP A 74 -2.47 -0.47 14.20
CA ASP A 74 -3.49 -1.46 13.83
C ASP A 74 -3.64 -1.57 12.32
N PHE A 75 -3.61 -0.44 11.63
CA PHE A 75 -3.71 -0.43 10.17
C PHE A 75 -2.53 -1.16 9.54
N MET A 76 -1.31 -0.85 9.96
CA MET A 76 -0.12 -1.47 9.39
C MET A 76 -0.03 -2.95 9.76
N LYS A 77 -0.54 -3.34 10.92
CA LYS A 77 -0.60 -4.75 11.27
C LYS A 77 -1.50 -5.52 10.29
N ALA A 78 -2.67 -4.97 9.98
CA ALA A 78 -3.57 -5.59 9.01
C ALA A 78 -2.93 -5.67 7.63
N PHE A 79 -2.27 -4.60 7.21
CA PHE A 79 -1.56 -4.56 5.93
C PHE A 79 -0.48 -5.63 5.86
N ARG A 80 0.34 -5.75 6.90
CA ARG A 80 1.43 -6.72 6.95
C ARG A 80 0.91 -8.15 6.95
N LEU A 81 -0.16 -8.41 7.67
CA LEU A 81 -0.78 -9.74 7.69
C LEU A 81 -1.26 -10.15 6.30
N ARG A 82 -1.69 -9.20 5.50
CA ARG A 82 -2.16 -9.49 4.15
C ARG A 82 -1.02 -9.62 3.17
N PHE A 83 0.00 -8.78 3.25
CA PHE A 83 1.00 -8.65 2.19
C PHE A 83 2.43 -9.05 2.57
N LEU A 84 2.80 -8.96 3.83
CA LEU A 84 4.16 -9.24 4.27
C LEU A 84 4.17 -10.48 5.14
N ARG A 85 3.90 -11.62 4.52
CA ARG A 85 3.89 -12.88 5.24
C ARG A 85 5.30 -13.32 5.57
N ALA A 86 5.47 -13.90 6.76
CA ALA A 86 6.74 -14.47 7.16
C ALA A 86 7.12 -15.59 6.17
N GLY A 87 8.34 -15.53 5.66
CA GLY A 87 8.82 -16.49 4.70
C GLY A 87 8.28 -16.32 3.31
N GLY A 88 7.45 -15.31 3.11
CA GLY A 88 6.87 -15.02 1.80
C GLY A 88 7.54 -13.82 1.19
#